data_f77d6f56ad55ce2883379a773c822cd6
#
_entry.id   f77d6f56ad55ce2883379a773c822cd6
#
_cell.length_a   1.000
_cell.length_b   1.000
_cell.length_c   1.000
_cell.angle_alpha   90.00
_cell.angle_beta   90.00
_cell.angle_gamma   90.00
#
_symmetry.space_group_name_H-M   'P 1'
#
loop_
_entity.id
_entity.type
_entity.pdbx_description
1 polymer ?
#
loop_
_entity_poly.entity_id
_entity_poly.type
_entity_poly.pdbx_seq_one_letter_code
_entity_poly.pdbx_strand_id
1 'polypeptide(L)'
;MDWFKKIIKGSGGDDGSLASRLQAERLKSDIILSAIETGVVVVDENQIVQLINPAGARITGWTMTEAVGIDYKSVIHLTDEKEVDYTDLQNPFKQAMASGKTIVDNSAVLTTKTDQHTPISLSVSPVFDVSNKRVNGVVGVFSDVSQQRREEKQRAEFISTASHEMRTPVAAIEGYLALAMNNKVANIDLKARDYLEKAHSSTQHLGKLFQDLLTSARAEDGRLSNHPTAIEMGSYLQQLTDDLRFGAEKKGLLVEFVVGSEKTDPTLTAGIKSLSPQYYIKADNERIREVVTNLFDNAVKYSDKGMISVGITGNDKIVQIYIKDTGQGIAPVDIPHLFQKFYRVDSSSTRTIGGTGLGLFICRKIVELYEGRIWVESVKDKGSTFYINLPRLSPQSANEIISKEVPSIIYPET
;
A
#
# COMPACT_ATOMS: atom_id res chain seq x y z
N MET A 1 -25.91 -9.75 -32.59
CA MET A 1 -25.09 -10.32 -33.70
C MET A 1 -25.73 -10.19 -35.07
N ASP A 2 -27.04 -10.05 -35.19
CA ASP A 2 -27.73 -9.95 -36.50
C ASP A 2 -27.69 -8.57 -37.15
N TRP A 3 -27.48 -7.49 -36.40
CA TRP A 3 -27.36 -6.16 -36.96
C TRP A 3 -26.05 -6.00 -37.78
N PHE A 4 -24.95 -6.65 -37.36
CA PHE A 4 -23.66 -6.64 -38.06
C PHE A 4 -23.71 -7.38 -39.41
N LYS A 5 -24.55 -8.46 -39.53
CA LYS A 5 -24.75 -9.20 -40.79
C LYS A 5 -25.57 -8.44 -41.81
N LYS A 6 -26.37 -7.42 -41.41
CA LYS A 6 -27.24 -6.66 -42.29
C LYS A 6 -26.49 -5.53 -43.02
N ILE A 7 -25.42 -4.98 -42.43
CA ILE A 7 -24.55 -3.98 -43.05
C ILE A 7 -23.63 -4.57 -44.14
N ILE A 8 -23.21 -5.88 -43.95
CA ILE A 8 -22.26 -6.52 -44.88
C ILE A 8 -22.99 -7.13 -46.11
N LYS A 9 -24.30 -7.29 -46.09
CA LYS A 9 -25.09 -7.93 -47.19
C LYS A 9 -25.61 -6.95 -48.25
N GLY A 10 -25.22 -5.67 -48.21
CA GLY A 10 -25.75 -4.61 -49.06
C GLY A 10 -24.96 -4.24 -50.33
N SER A 11 -23.94 -4.99 -50.76
CA SER A 11 -23.32 -4.77 -52.07
C SER A 11 -22.81 -6.08 -52.69
N GLY A 12 -23.63 -6.69 -53.50
CA GLY A 12 -23.19 -7.74 -54.40
C GLY A 12 -22.38 -7.15 -55.56
N GLY A 13 -21.16 -7.65 -55.76
CA GLY A 13 -20.27 -7.26 -56.86
C GLY A 13 -18.87 -7.79 -56.54
N ASP A 14 -18.51 -8.88 -57.20
CA ASP A 14 -17.20 -9.56 -57.15
C ASP A 14 -16.20 -8.65 -57.92
N ASP A 15 -15.53 -7.81 -57.19
CA ASP A 15 -14.25 -7.15 -57.49
C ASP A 15 -13.97 -6.09 -56.37
N GLY A 16 -13.82 -6.57 -55.16
CA GLY A 16 -13.41 -5.71 -54.05
C GLY A 16 -11.97 -5.23 -54.28
N SER A 17 -11.80 -4.13 -54.98
CA SER A 17 -10.49 -3.52 -55.22
C SER A 17 -9.76 -3.34 -53.88
N LEU A 18 -8.46 -3.45 -53.84
CA LEU A 18 -7.59 -3.21 -52.65
C LEU A 18 -8.01 -1.89 -51.98
N ALA A 19 -8.44 -0.90 -52.75
CA ALA A 19 -8.97 0.38 -52.26
C ALA A 19 -10.22 0.25 -51.39
N SER A 20 -11.21 -0.61 -51.77
CA SER A 20 -12.42 -0.83 -50.96
C SER A 20 -12.15 -1.55 -49.65
N ARG A 21 -11.18 -2.48 -49.66
CA ARG A 21 -10.74 -3.16 -48.43
C ARG A 21 -10.01 -2.20 -47.49
N LEU A 22 -9.09 -1.40 -48.01
CA LEU A 22 -8.39 -0.37 -47.21
C LEU A 22 -9.37 0.68 -46.65
N GLN A 23 -10.38 1.09 -47.43
CA GLN A 23 -11.39 2.01 -46.97
C GLN A 23 -12.28 1.42 -45.87
N ALA A 24 -12.67 0.16 -46.00
CA ALA A 24 -13.40 -0.57 -44.95
C ALA A 24 -12.58 -0.75 -43.67
N GLU A 25 -11.29 -1.05 -43.76
CA GLU A 25 -10.40 -1.14 -42.61
C GLU A 25 -10.19 0.23 -41.94
N ARG A 26 -9.98 1.29 -42.68
CA ARG A 26 -9.91 2.65 -42.13
C ARG A 26 -11.18 3.02 -41.40
N LEU A 27 -12.36 2.81 -42.01
CA LEU A 27 -13.63 3.10 -41.37
C LEU A 27 -13.83 2.31 -40.07
N LYS A 28 -13.41 1.05 -40.06
CA LYS A 28 -13.45 0.22 -38.87
C LYS A 28 -12.53 0.76 -37.77
N SER A 29 -11.30 1.16 -38.11
CA SER A 29 -10.37 1.77 -37.17
C SER A 29 -10.91 3.09 -36.62
N ASP A 30 -11.47 3.95 -37.44
CA ASP A 30 -12.06 5.24 -37.05
C ASP A 30 -13.24 5.04 -36.09
N ILE A 31 -14.11 4.06 -36.36
CA ILE A 31 -15.24 3.70 -35.45
C ILE A 31 -14.70 3.23 -34.11
N ILE A 32 -13.69 2.35 -34.09
CA ILE A 32 -13.10 1.83 -32.85
C ILE A 32 -12.47 2.99 -32.04
N LEU A 33 -11.64 3.82 -32.68
CA LEU A 33 -10.98 4.95 -32.02
C LEU A 33 -11.99 5.99 -31.51
N SER A 34 -13.13 6.15 -32.21
CA SER A 34 -14.18 7.07 -31.78
C SER A 34 -15.02 6.55 -30.62
N ALA A 35 -15.14 5.23 -30.48
CA ALA A 35 -15.90 4.58 -29.40
C ALA A 35 -15.09 4.46 -28.08
N ILE A 36 -13.78 4.69 -28.14
CA ILE A 36 -12.90 4.62 -26.96
C ILE A 36 -13.03 5.95 -26.19
N GLU A 37 -13.35 5.86 -24.89
CA GLU A 37 -13.49 7.02 -24.01
C GLU A 37 -12.15 7.57 -23.51
N THR A 38 -11.07 6.80 -23.63
CA THR A 38 -9.71 7.26 -23.32
C THR A 38 -9.10 8.02 -24.48
N GLY A 39 -8.33 9.07 -24.19
CA GLY A 39 -7.56 9.80 -25.20
C GLY A 39 -6.48 8.90 -25.79
N VAL A 40 -6.39 8.90 -27.11
CA VAL A 40 -5.32 8.22 -27.85
C VAL A 40 -4.64 9.25 -28.72
N VAL A 41 -3.30 9.31 -28.65
CA VAL A 41 -2.46 10.16 -29.50
C VAL A 41 -1.36 9.31 -30.12
N VAL A 42 -1.11 9.48 -31.41
CA VAL A 42 0.01 8.85 -32.13
C VAL A 42 1.00 9.94 -32.51
N VAL A 43 2.26 9.73 -32.15
CA VAL A 43 3.36 10.67 -32.39
C VAL A 43 4.44 9.94 -33.19
N ASP A 44 4.96 10.58 -34.26
CA ASP A 44 6.01 10.01 -35.09
C ASP A 44 7.42 10.18 -34.49
N GLU A 45 8.42 9.69 -35.22
CA GLU A 45 9.84 9.81 -34.84
C GLU A 45 10.34 11.26 -34.74
N ASN A 46 9.69 12.19 -35.44
CA ASN A 46 9.99 13.63 -35.43
C ASN A 46 9.25 14.38 -34.32
N GLN A 47 8.56 13.65 -33.43
CA GLN A 47 7.77 14.20 -32.32
C GLN A 47 6.51 14.97 -32.77
N ILE A 48 6.01 14.70 -33.99
CA ILE A 48 4.82 15.32 -34.54
C ILE A 48 3.60 14.44 -34.35
N VAL A 49 2.48 15.05 -33.93
CA VAL A 49 1.20 14.36 -33.77
C VAL A 49 0.65 13.93 -35.15
N GLN A 50 0.47 12.64 -35.32
CA GLN A 50 -0.09 12.01 -36.51
C GLN A 50 -1.60 11.75 -36.41
N LEU A 51 -2.04 11.46 -35.17
CA LEU A 51 -3.44 11.15 -34.88
C LEU A 51 -3.77 11.53 -33.44
N ILE A 52 -4.95 12.06 -33.23
CA ILE A 52 -5.59 12.16 -31.92
C ILE A 52 -7.06 11.75 -32.09
N ASN A 53 -7.56 10.89 -31.18
CA ASN A 53 -8.96 10.45 -31.23
C ASN A 53 -9.90 11.50 -30.60
N PRO A 54 -11.24 11.39 -30.78
CA PRO A 54 -12.19 12.35 -30.23
C PRO A 54 -12.14 12.53 -28.72
N ALA A 55 -11.81 11.44 -27.96
CA ALA A 55 -11.65 11.53 -26.52
C ALA A 55 -10.39 12.33 -26.15
N GLY A 56 -9.26 12.09 -26.83
CA GLY A 56 -8.03 12.87 -26.67
C GLY A 56 -8.23 14.34 -26.98
N ALA A 57 -8.95 14.62 -28.05
CA ALA A 57 -9.31 15.99 -28.42
C ALA A 57 -10.12 16.71 -27.31
N ARG A 58 -11.10 16.02 -26.70
CA ARG A 58 -11.87 16.58 -25.58
C ARG A 58 -11.01 16.82 -24.34
N ILE A 59 -10.12 15.87 -23.99
CA ILE A 59 -9.29 15.96 -22.79
C ILE A 59 -8.24 17.06 -22.93
N THR A 60 -7.62 17.20 -24.11
CA THR A 60 -6.57 18.20 -24.35
C THR A 60 -7.10 19.59 -24.65
N GLY A 61 -8.36 19.69 -25.06
CA GLY A 61 -8.97 20.96 -25.57
C GLY A 61 -8.54 21.34 -26.98
N TRP A 62 -7.80 20.46 -27.68
CA TRP A 62 -7.43 20.66 -29.10
C TRP A 62 -8.41 19.94 -29.99
N THR A 63 -8.78 20.55 -31.13
CA THR A 63 -9.52 19.80 -32.14
C THR A 63 -8.59 18.82 -32.87
N MET A 64 -9.15 17.74 -33.42
CA MET A 64 -8.35 16.75 -34.16
C MET A 64 -7.57 17.37 -35.31
N THR A 65 -8.17 18.32 -36.01
CA THR A 65 -7.58 19.03 -37.16
C THR A 65 -6.48 20.01 -36.79
N GLU A 66 -6.57 20.63 -35.61
CA GLU A 66 -5.53 21.54 -35.11
C GLU A 66 -4.35 20.81 -34.49
N ALA A 67 -4.57 19.65 -33.87
CA ALA A 67 -3.51 18.89 -33.19
C ALA A 67 -2.58 18.14 -34.14
N VAL A 68 -3.11 17.67 -35.29
CA VAL A 68 -2.32 16.91 -36.26
C VAL A 68 -1.33 17.82 -36.97
N GLY A 69 -0.09 17.38 -37.08
CA GLY A 69 1.01 18.11 -37.69
C GLY A 69 1.75 19.07 -36.75
N ILE A 70 1.38 19.12 -35.46
CA ILE A 70 2.01 19.97 -34.46
C ILE A 70 2.93 19.09 -33.55
N ASP A 71 3.98 19.70 -32.97
CA ASP A 71 4.82 19.07 -31.94
C ASP A 71 3.94 18.62 -30.77
N TYR A 72 4.11 17.36 -30.40
CA TYR A 72 3.28 16.74 -29.34
C TYR A 72 3.34 17.48 -28.01
N LYS A 73 4.46 18.12 -27.65
CA LYS A 73 4.59 18.88 -26.40
C LYS A 73 3.62 20.07 -26.32
N SER A 74 3.26 20.64 -27.46
CA SER A 74 2.26 21.72 -27.52
C SER A 74 0.84 21.19 -27.31
N VAL A 75 0.55 19.94 -27.71
CA VAL A 75 -0.76 19.30 -27.60
C VAL A 75 -0.90 18.54 -26.29
N ILE A 76 0.15 17.84 -25.86
CA ILE A 76 0.25 17.05 -24.63
C ILE A 76 1.31 17.72 -23.73
N HIS A 77 0.94 18.85 -23.17
CA HIS A 77 1.80 19.57 -22.23
C HIS A 77 1.68 18.94 -20.85
N LEU A 78 2.77 18.29 -20.38
CA LEU A 78 2.80 17.53 -19.14
C LEU A 78 3.58 18.27 -18.05
N THR A 79 2.98 18.33 -16.86
CA THR A 79 3.59 18.84 -15.64
C THR A 79 3.48 17.78 -14.53
N ASP A 80 4.22 17.99 -13.47
CA ASP A 80 4.04 17.22 -12.22
C ASP A 80 2.86 17.78 -11.39
N GLU A 81 2.58 17.18 -10.24
CA GLU A 81 1.53 17.62 -9.30
C GLU A 81 1.79 19.03 -8.69
N LYS A 82 3.00 19.57 -8.86
CA LYS A 82 3.40 20.92 -8.41
C LYS A 82 3.42 21.94 -9.56
N GLU A 83 2.85 21.56 -10.71
CA GLU A 83 2.78 22.39 -11.92
C GLU A 83 4.18 22.70 -12.52
N VAL A 84 5.17 21.86 -12.24
CA VAL A 84 6.51 21.98 -12.83
C VAL A 84 6.56 21.16 -14.11
N ASP A 85 7.01 21.77 -15.21
CA ASP A 85 7.14 21.11 -16.51
C ASP A 85 8.04 19.88 -16.45
N TYR A 86 7.64 18.82 -17.10
CA TYR A 86 8.48 17.65 -17.25
C TYR A 86 9.72 17.97 -18.08
N THR A 87 10.88 17.65 -17.51
CA THR A 87 12.13 17.66 -18.27
C THR A 87 12.12 16.56 -19.33
N ASP A 88 12.97 16.66 -20.34
CA ASP A 88 13.10 15.66 -21.40
C ASP A 88 13.38 14.23 -20.86
N LEU A 89 14.06 14.14 -19.72
CA LEU A 89 14.37 12.85 -19.06
C LEU A 89 13.16 12.27 -18.31
N GLN A 90 12.25 13.11 -17.86
CA GLN A 90 11.02 12.70 -17.14
C GLN A 90 9.84 12.44 -18.08
N ASN A 91 9.87 13.03 -19.28
CA ASN A 91 8.74 12.94 -20.20
C ASN A 91 8.53 11.52 -20.74
N PRO A 92 7.36 10.88 -20.47
CA PRO A 92 7.08 9.51 -20.87
C PRO A 92 7.17 9.23 -22.37
N PHE A 93 6.85 10.21 -23.22
CA PHE A 93 6.97 10.07 -24.67
C PHE A 93 8.43 9.92 -25.09
N LYS A 94 9.32 10.75 -24.55
CA LYS A 94 10.76 10.65 -24.83
C LYS A 94 11.39 9.38 -24.25
N GLN A 95 10.97 9.01 -23.05
CA GLN A 95 11.44 7.77 -22.44
C GLN A 95 11.03 6.54 -23.24
N ALA A 96 9.78 6.49 -23.73
CA ALA A 96 9.31 5.36 -24.55
C ALA A 96 10.02 5.31 -25.89
N MET A 97 10.25 6.45 -26.55
CA MET A 97 11.02 6.54 -27.80
C MET A 97 12.46 6.07 -27.62
N ALA A 98 13.12 6.48 -26.53
CA ALA A 98 14.52 6.15 -26.30
C ALA A 98 14.73 4.71 -25.81
N SER A 99 13.86 4.21 -24.94
CA SER A 99 14.01 2.88 -24.31
C SER A 99 13.39 1.75 -25.10
N GLY A 100 12.46 2.04 -26.04
CA GLY A 100 11.67 1.02 -26.73
C GLY A 100 10.76 0.22 -25.80
N LYS A 101 10.40 0.76 -24.62
CA LYS A 101 9.53 0.12 -23.63
C LYS A 101 8.32 0.98 -23.33
N THR A 102 7.23 0.33 -22.92
CA THR A 102 6.05 1.04 -22.43
C THR A 102 6.37 1.74 -21.11
N ILE A 103 6.01 3.01 -21.00
CA ILE A 103 6.14 3.86 -19.81
C ILE A 103 4.74 4.18 -19.31
N VAL A 104 4.50 4.00 -18.02
CA VAL A 104 3.23 4.34 -17.36
C VAL A 104 3.49 5.42 -16.32
N ASP A 105 2.68 6.47 -16.35
CA ASP A 105 2.72 7.56 -15.40
C ASP A 105 1.29 7.90 -14.94
N ASN A 106 1.04 7.71 -13.65
CA ASN A 106 -0.24 8.00 -13.01
C ASN A 106 -0.22 9.33 -12.24
N SER A 107 0.93 10.03 -12.22
CA SER A 107 1.11 11.31 -11.52
C SER A 107 1.05 12.51 -12.45
N ALA A 108 1.05 12.28 -13.76
CA ALA A 108 1.07 13.34 -14.76
C ALA A 108 -0.16 14.24 -14.66
N VAL A 109 0.07 15.54 -14.86
CA VAL A 109 -0.96 16.56 -15.04
C VAL A 109 -0.83 17.10 -16.45
N LEU A 110 -1.94 17.08 -17.20
CA LEU A 110 -2.03 17.64 -18.53
C LEU A 110 -2.51 19.09 -18.46
N THR A 111 -1.75 20.01 -19.02
CA THR A 111 -2.21 21.38 -19.24
C THR A 111 -2.92 21.46 -20.58
N THR A 112 -4.22 21.78 -20.54
CA THR A 112 -5.07 21.88 -21.75
C THR A 112 -4.77 23.15 -22.56
N LYS A 113 -5.30 23.23 -23.77
CA LYS A 113 -5.22 24.45 -24.63
C LYS A 113 -5.77 25.73 -23.96
N THR A 114 -6.68 25.54 -22.95
CA THR A 114 -7.28 26.65 -22.19
C THR A 114 -6.60 26.85 -20.83
N ASP A 115 -5.41 26.35 -20.66
CA ASP A 115 -4.61 26.46 -19.42
C ASP A 115 -5.28 25.81 -18.18
N GLN A 116 -6.09 24.78 -18.39
CA GLN A 116 -6.65 23.96 -17.30
C GLN A 116 -5.74 22.80 -17.01
N HIS A 117 -5.45 22.56 -15.72
CA HIS A 117 -4.66 21.45 -15.25
C HIS A 117 -5.54 20.23 -14.96
N THR A 118 -5.41 19.20 -15.78
CA THR A 118 -6.22 17.96 -15.70
C THR A 118 -5.31 16.79 -15.28
N PRO A 119 -5.49 16.20 -14.10
CA PRO A 119 -4.79 14.98 -13.73
C PRO A 119 -5.13 13.84 -14.68
N ILE A 120 -4.12 13.20 -15.23
CA ILE A 120 -4.31 12.10 -16.17
C ILE A 120 -3.56 10.83 -15.70
N SER A 121 -4.11 9.67 -16.07
CA SER A 121 -3.34 8.42 -16.11
C SER A 121 -2.85 8.27 -17.54
N LEU A 122 -1.53 8.15 -17.74
CA LEU A 122 -0.87 8.13 -19.04
C LEU A 122 -0.08 6.83 -19.20
N SER A 123 -0.25 6.17 -20.35
CA SER A 123 0.58 5.05 -20.80
C SER A 123 1.09 5.33 -22.20
N VAL A 124 2.40 5.32 -22.39
CA VAL A 124 3.06 5.56 -23.68
C VAL A 124 3.79 4.30 -24.12
N SER A 125 3.45 3.78 -25.30
CA SER A 125 4.03 2.57 -25.86
C SER A 125 4.72 2.88 -27.20
N PRO A 126 5.91 2.30 -27.46
CA PRO A 126 6.62 2.47 -28.73
C PRO A 126 5.93 1.73 -29.86
N VAL A 127 5.95 2.34 -31.06
CA VAL A 127 5.56 1.73 -32.32
C VAL A 127 6.82 1.38 -33.10
N PHE A 128 6.94 0.13 -33.52
CA PHE A 128 8.12 -0.35 -34.24
C PHE A 128 7.83 -0.44 -35.75
N ASP A 129 8.80 -0.07 -36.55
CA ASP A 129 8.80 -0.38 -37.97
C ASP A 129 8.92 -1.89 -38.19
N VAL A 130 8.04 -2.43 -39.03
CA VAL A 130 7.96 -3.86 -39.35
C VAL A 130 9.27 -4.41 -39.97
N SER A 131 10.02 -3.59 -40.69
CA SER A 131 11.22 -3.98 -41.44
C SER A 131 12.51 -3.90 -40.60
N ASN A 132 12.66 -2.90 -39.71
CA ASN A 132 13.94 -2.53 -39.10
C ASN A 132 14.01 -2.72 -37.60
N LYS A 133 12.92 -3.07 -36.93
CA LYS A 133 12.80 -3.10 -35.44
C LYS A 133 13.20 -1.77 -34.76
N ARG A 134 13.20 -0.67 -35.50
CA ARG A 134 13.44 0.66 -34.96
C ARG A 134 12.10 1.26 -34.45
N VAL A 135 12.19 2.08 -33.40
CA VAL A 135 11.04 2.85 -32.94
C VAL A 135 10.73 3.91 -34.00
N ASN A 136 9.55 3.81 -34.61
CA ASN A 136 9.05 4.73 -35.67
C ASN A 136 8.08 5.76 -35.10
N GLY A 137 7.80 5.70 -33.81
CA GLY A 137 6.90 6.60 -33.11
C GLY A 137 6.42 6.02 -31.80
N VAL A 138 5.48 6.67 -31.18
CA VAL A 138 4.86 6.21 -29.93
C VAL A 138 3.35 6.42 -29.95
N VAL A 139 2.63 5.58 -29.23
CA VAL A 139 1.20 5.77 -28.94
C VAL A 139 1.05 6.11 -27.46
N GLY A 140 0.50 7.29 -27.17
CA GLY A 140 0.07 7.68 -25.84
C GLY A 140 -1.41 7.39 -25.65
N VAL A 141 -1.75 6.69 -24.57
CA VAL A 141 -3.13 6.47 -24.13
C VAL A 141 -3.29 7.13 -22.77
N PHE A 142 -4.29 8.00 -22.63
CA PHE A 142 -4.49 8.78 -21.43
C PHE A 142 -5.96 8.96 -21.08
N SER A 143 -6.27 9.02 -19.78
CA SER A 143 -7.62 9.26 -19.28
C SER A 143 -7.63 10.36 -18.22
N ASP A 144 -8.66 11.18 -18.22
CA ASP A 144 -8.92 12.14 -17.15
C ASP A 144 -9.33 11.35 -15.88
N VAL A 145 -8.54 11.49 -14.82
CA VAL A 145 -8.78 10.87 -13.53
C VAL A 145 -9.21 11.89 -12.45
N SER A 146 -9.62 13.09 -12.86
CA SER A 146 -10.02 14.18 -11.97
C SER A 146 -11.19 13.80 -11.07
N GLN A 147 -12.18 13.11 -11.60
CA GLN A 147 -13.34 12.66 -10.81
C GLN A 147 -12.90 11.58 -9.81
N GLN A 148 -12.17 10.58 -10.27
CA GLN A 148 -11.67 9.50 -9.42
C GLN A 148 -10.81 10.06 -8.27
N ARG A 149 -9.84 10.95 -8.57
CA ARG A 149 -9.00 11.60 -7.55
C ARG A 149 -9.81 12.45 -6.57
N ARG A 150 -10.85 13.15 -7.05
CA ARG A 150 -11.75 13.92 -6.16
C ARG A 150 -12.52 13.02 -5.20
N GLU A 151 -13.09 11.92 -5.70
CA GLU A 151 -13.81 10.94 -4.89
C GLU A 151 -12.89 10.29 -3.84
N GLU A 152 -11.69 9.89 -4.25
CA GLU A 152 -10.66 9.35 -3.34
C GLU A 152 -10.27 10.37 -2.27
N LYS A 153 -10.05 11.63 -2.65
CA LYS A 153 -9.72 12.71 -1.71
C LYS A 153 -10.86 13.00 -0.73
N GLN A 154 -12.08 13.12 -1.22
CA GLN A 154 -13.27 13.33 -0.38
C GLN A 154 -13.48 12.18 0.60
N ARG A 155 -13.29 10.94 0.15
CA ARG A 155 -13.36 9.76 1.00
C ARG A 155 -12.29 9.80 2.10
N ALA A 156 -11.06 10.16 1.76
CA ALA A 156 -9.97 10.28 2.71
C ALA A 156 -10.19 11.41 3.72
N GLU A 157 -10.67 12.58 3.28
CA GLU A 157 -11.02 13.70 4.15
C GLU A 157 -12.18 13.36 5.10
N PHE A 158 -13.24 12.72 4.57
CA PHE A 158 -14.36 12.24 5.39
C PHE A 158 -13.89 11.29 6.49
N ILE A 159 -13.07 10.30 6.13
CA ILE A 159 -12.53 9.33 7.09
C ILE A 159 -11.64 10.03 8.13
N SER A 160 -10.80 10.98 7.72
CA SER A 160 -9.93 11.73 8.62
C SER A 160 -10.74 12.57 9.61
N THR A 161 -11.73 13.31 9.11
CA THR A 161 -12.61 14.16 9.95
C THR A 161 -13.43 13.31 10.89
N ALA A 162 -14.12 12.28 10.39
CA ALA A 162 -14.93 11.39 11.21
C ALA A 162 -14.14 10.79 12.38
N SER A 163 -12.86 10.54 12.17
CA SER A 163 -12.01 9.96 13.23
C SER A 163 -11.59 10.94 14.29
N HIS A 164 -11.27 12.17 13.91
CA HIS A 164 -11.04 13.22 14.90
C HIS A 164 -12.29 13.47 15.72
N GLU A 165 -13.45 13.58 15.07
CA GLU A 165 -14.75 13.79 15.71
C GLU A 165 -15.19 12.61 16.60
N MET A 166 -14.75 11.39 16.31
CA MET A 166 -15.06 10.21 17.14
C MET A 166 -14.04 9.99 18.26
N ARG A 167 -12.76 10.33 18.07
CA ARG A 167 -11.74 10.19 19.11
C ARG A 167 -12.04 11.03 20.34
N THR A 168 -12.50 12.24 20.15
CA THR A 168 -12.78 13.20 21.23
C THR A 168 -13.86 12.70 22.20
N PRO A 169 -15.09 12.30 21.77
CA PRO A 169 -16.10 11.79 22.69
C PRO A 169 -15.69 10.44 23.31
N VAL A 170 -14.99 9.56 22.58
CA VAL A 170 -14.51 8.29 23.13
C VAL A 170 -13.52 8.56 24.26
N ALA A 171 -12.53 9.44 24.06
CA ALA A 171 -11.56 9.80 25.09
C ALA A 171 -12.24 10.47 26.32
N ALA A 172 -13.28 11.28 26.10
CA ALA A 172 -14.06 11.87 27.20
C ALA A 172 -14.80 10.81 28.02
N ILE A 173 -15.47 9.84 27.34
CA ILE A 173 -16.17 8.73 28.01
C ILE A 173 -15.16 7.88 28.80
N GLU A 174 -13.99 7.56 28.20
CA GLU A 174 -12.91 6.84 28.86
C GLU A 174 -12.44 7.57 30.15
N GLY A 175 -12.21 8.88 30.04
CA GLY A 175 -11.82 9.73 31.16
C GLY A 175 -12.86 9.74 32.29
N TYR A 176 -14.13 9.91 31.97
CA TYR A 176 -15.19 9.88 32.97
C TYR A 176 -15.35 8.49 33.63
N LEU A 177 -15.25 7.42 32.86
CA LEU A 177 -15.30 6.07 33.43
C LEU A 177 -14.08 5.79 34.34
N ALA A 178 -12.87 6.22 33.94
CA ALA A 178 -11.69 6.10 34.77
C ALA A 178 -11.81 6.88 36.09
N LEU A 179 -12.38 8.10 36.04
CA LEU A 179 -12.67 8.90 37.25
C LEU A 179 -13.69 8.23 38.12
N ALA A 180 -14.79 7.70 37.57
CA ALA A 180 -15.84 7.02 38.32
C ALA A 180 -15.33 5.73 39.00
N MET A 181 -14.35 5.05 38.40
CA MET A 181 -13.72 3.84 38.97
C MET A 181 -12.62 4.16 40.00
N ASN A 182 -12.18 5.41 40.11
CA ASN A 182 -11.14 5.81 41.04
C ASN A 182 -11.66 5.91 42.47
N ASN A 183 -11.17 5.06 43.38
CA ASN A 183 -11.58 5.01 44.77
C ASN A 183 -11.36 6.31 45.54
N LYS A 184 -10.52 7.24 45.07
CA LYS A 184 -10.32 8.57 45.66
C LYS A 184 -11.38 9.57 45.23
N VAL A 185 -12.12 9.30 44.16
CA VAL A 185 -13.13 10.21 43.59
C VAL A 185 -14.52 9.73 43.89
N ALA A 186 -14.79 8.44 43.81
CA ALA A 186 -16.10 7.85 44.00
C ALA A 186 -16.02 6.56 44.82
N ASN A 187 -16.98 6.38 45.72
CA ASN A 187 -17.19 5.12 46.45
C ASN A 187 -18.37 4.39 45.81
N ILE A 188 -18.08 3.34 45.04
CA ILE A 188 -19.05 2.54 44.29
C ILE A 188 -19.08 1.11 44.80
N ASP A 189 -20.25 0.46 44.79
CA ASP A 189 -20.35 -0.95 45.11
C ASP A 189 -19.71 -1.84 44.05
N LEU A 190 -19.42 -3.10 44.42
CA LEU A 190 -18.72 -4.06 43.55
C LEU A 190 -19.46 -4.35 42.24
N LYS A 191 -20.81 -4.33 42.29
CA LYS A 191 -21.64 -4.60 41.12
C LYS A 191 -21.61 -3.42 40.13
N ALA A 192 -21.67 -2.21 40.65
CA ALA A 192 -21.54 -0.98 39.86
C ALA A 192 -20.14 -0.89 39.24
N ARG A 193 -19.10 -1.28 40.00
CA ARG A 193 -17.70 -1.36 39.48
C ARG A 193 -17.59 -2.30 38.30
N ASP A 194 -18.16 -3.51 38.40
CA ASP A 194 -18.14 -4.48 37.28
C ASP A 194 -18.79 -3.92 36.00
N TYR A 195 -19.91 -3.20 36.14
CA TYR A 195 -20.54 -2.54 34.99
C TYR A 195 -19.68 -1.42 34.41
N LEU A 196 -19.03 -0.61 35.22
CA LEU A 196 -18.16 0.47 34.79
C LEU A 196 -16.91 -0.08 34.09
N GLU A 197 -16.31 -1.15 34.60
CA GLU A 197 -15.17 -1.85 33.97
C GLU A 197 -15.56 -2.41 32.60
N LYS A 198 -16.75 -2.99 32.46
CA LYS A 198 -17.27 -3.45 31.16
C LYS A 198 -17.51 -2.29 30.20
N ALA A 199 -18.06 -1.19 30.68
CA ALA A 199 -18.27 0.01 29.87
C ALA A 199 -16.94 0.61 29.42
N HIS A 200 -15.95 0.69 30.31
CA HIS A 200 -14.59 1.17 30.01
C HIS A 200 -13.91 0.31 28.95
N SER A 201 -13.95 -1.00 29.12
CA SER A 201 -13.40 -1.95 28.13
C SER A 201 -14.09 -1.82 26.76
N SER A 202 -15.43 -1.63 26.75
CA SER A 202 -16.18 -1.43 25.51
C SER A 202 -15.80 -0.11 24.80
N THR A 203 -15.55 0.96 25.58
CA THR A 203 -15.13 2.26 25.06
C THR A 203 -13.73 2.19 24.47
N GLN A 204 -12.78 1.51 25.14
CA GLN A 204 -11.44 1.27 24.62
C GLN A 204 -11.48 0.45 23.32
N HIS A 205 -12.33 -0.57 23.26
CA HIS A 205 -12.53 -1.35 22.05
C HIS A 205 -13.05 -0.50 20.89
N LEU A 206 -14.00 0.39 21.15
CA LEU A 206 -14.54 1.33 20.16
C LEU A 206 -13.47 2.29 19.66
N GLY A 207 -12.64 2.84 20.54
CA GLY A 207 -11.49 3.69 20.18
C GLY A 207 -10.51 2.98 19.25
N LYS A 208 -10.17 1.72 19.57
CA LYS A 208 -9.30 0.89 18.73
C LYS A 208 -9.93 0.62 17.35
N LEU A 209 -11.23 0.31 17.29
CA LEU A 209 -11.97 0.12 16.04
C LEU A 209 -11.85 1.32 15.10
N PHE A 210 -12.06 2.52 15.62
CA PHE A 210 -11.95 3.75 14.83
C PHE A 210 -10.51 3.98 14.37
N GLN A 211 -9.54 3.76 15.23
CA GLN A 211 -8.12 3.91 14.87
C GLN A 211 -7.71 2.91 13.77
N ASP A 212 -8.12 1.65 13.88
CA ASP A 212 -7.86 0.62 12.87
C ASP A 212 -8.53 0.97 11.53
N LEU A 213 -9.78 1.45 11.55
CA LEU A 213 -10.50 1.87 10.34
C LEU A 213 -9.78 3.00 9.62
N LEU A 214 -9.28 4.01 10.38
CA LEU A 214 -8.48 5.11 9.84
C LEU A 214 -7.18 4.67 9.21
N THR A 215 -6.42 3.88 9.97
CA THR A 215 -5.13 3.37 9.50
C THR A 215 -5.34 2.54 8.24
N SER A 216 -6.41 1.72 8.20
CA SER A 216 -6.79 0.96 7.01
C SER A 216 -7.09 1.85 5.79
N ALA A 217 -7.85 2.93 6.00
CA ALA A 217 -8.19 3.85 4.91
C ALA A 217 -6.97 4.64 4.40
N ARG A 218 -6.13 5.15 5.32
CA ARG A 218 -4.87 5.82 4.96
C ARG A 218 -3.90 4.89 4.25
N ALA A 219 -3.89 3.60 4.64
CA ALA A 219 -3.06 2.59 4.00
C ALA A 219 -3.47 2.30 2.57
N GLU A 220 -4.78 2.30 2.26
CA GLU A 220 -5.29 2.13 0.89
C GLU A 220 -4.93 3.31 0.00
N ASP A 221 -5.03 4.52 0.56
CA ASP A 221 -4.73 5.75 -0.17
C ASP A 221 -3.21 6.02 -0.32
N GLY A 222 -2.35 5.12 0.20
CA GLY A 222 -0.89 5.33 0.21
C GLY A 222 -0.45 6.51 1.09
N ARG A 223 -1.31 7.00 2.01
CA ARG A 223 -1.10 8.18 2.86
C ARG A 223 -0.73 7.82 4.31
N LEU A 224 -0.19 6.62 4.54
CA LEU A 224 0.35 6.31 5.86
C LEU A 224 1.50 7.27 6.16
N SER A 225 1.42 7.94 7.33
CA SER A 225 2.57 8.69 7.83
C SER A 225 3.75 7.74 8.02
N ASN A 226 4.89 8.08 7.46
CA ASN A 226 6.03 7.18 7.37
C ASN A 226 7.32 8.01 7.49
N HIS A 227 8.09 7.72 8.54
CA HIS A 227 9.38 8.34 8.82
C HIS A 227 10.45 7.23 8.89
N PRO A 228 10.86 6.67 7.73
CA PRO A 228 11.73 5.50 7.70
C PRO A 228 13.14 5.85 8.13
N THR A 229 13.63 5.17 9.16
CA THR A 229 14.99 5.23 9.70
C THR A 229 15.70 3.88 9.53
N ALA A 230 16.99 3.80 9.84
CA ALA A 230 17.70 2.54 9.87
C ALA A 230 17.53 1.89 11.25
N ILE A 231 16.87 0.72 11.28
CA ILE A 231 16.57 -0.02 12.50
C ILE A 231 17.44 -1.28 12.57
N GLU A 232 18.15 -1.48 13.70
CA GLU A 232 18.75 -2.79 14.02
C GLU A 232 17.67 -3.67 14.64
N MET A 233 17.19 -4.64 13.87
CA MET A 233 16.00 -5.42 14.19
C MET A 233 16.20 -6.44 15.33
N GLY A 234 17.44 -6.90 15.55
CA GLY A 234 17.71 -7.87 16.63
C GLY A 234 17.42 -7.27 18.00
N SER A 235 18.07 -6.16 18.32
CA SER A 235 17.88 -5.43 19.58
C SER A 235 16.48 -4.84 19.71
N TYR A 236 15.95 -4.31 18.60
CA TYR A 236 14.61 -3.75 18.59
C TYR A 236 13.52 -4.77 18.91
N LEU A 237 13.56 -5.93 18.27
CA LEU A 237 12.59 -7.01 18.53
C LEU A 237 12.74 -7.63 19.92
N GLN A 238 13.98 -7.74 20.41
CA GLN A 238 14.22 -8.22 21.77
C GLN A 238 13.56 -7.29 22.78
N GLN A 239 13.83 -6.00 22.70
CA GLN A 239 13.22 -5.01 23.59
C GLN A 239 11.68 -5.03 23.50
N LEU A 240 11.12 -5.05 22.29
CA LEU A 240 9.69 -5.09 22.08
C LEU A 240 9.06 -6.39 22.63
N THR A 241 9.75 -7.54 22.49
CA THR A 241 9.30 -8.81 23.05
C THR A 241 9.28 -8.77 24.58
N ASP A 242 10.28 -8.15 25.21
CA ASP A 242 10.34 -7.98 26.66
C ASP A 242 9.22 -7.05 27.16
N ASP A 243 8.91 -5.97 26.45
CA ASP A 243 7.78 -5.07 26.75
C ASP A 243 6.43 -5.81 26.70
N LEU A 244 6.26 -6.72 25.74
CA LEU A 244 5.01 -7.48 25.54
C LEU A 244 4.88 -8.73 26.42
N ARG A 245 5.98 -9.20 26.96
CA ARG A 245 6.09 -10.45 27.77
C ARG A 245 5.10 -10.48 28.94
N PHE A 246 5.03 -9.40 29.71
CA PHE A 246 4.19 -9.32 30.91
C PHE A 246 2.72 -9.63 30.62
N GLY A 247 2.18 -9.14 29.50
CA GLY A 247 0.78 -9.39 29.10
C GLY A 247 0.52 -10.87 28.81
N ALA A 248 1.45 -11.56 28.18
CA ALA A 248 1.35 -12.97 27.85
C ALA A 248 1.51 -13.85 29.10
N GLU A 249 2.48 -13.55 29.97
CA GLU A 249 2.74 -14.27 31.23
C GLU A 249 1.55 -14.18 32.19
N LYS A 250 0.87 -13.03 32.26
CA LYS A 250 -0.38 -12.87 33.03
C LYS A 250 -1.47 -13.84 32.59
N LYS A 251 -1.46 -14.26 31.32
CA LYS A 251 -2.36 -15.28 30.75
C LYS A 251 -1.83 -16.72 30.95
N GLY A 252 -0.62 -16.87 31.48
CA GLY A 252 0.03 -18.17 31.68
C GLY A 252 0.77 -18.70 30.45
N LEU A 253 1.11 -17.84 29.51
CA LEU A 253 1.87 -18.17 28.31
C LEU A 253 3.37 -17.92 28.53
N LEU A 254 4.21 -18.83 28.06
CA LEU A 254 5.66 -18.62 28.03
C LEU A 254 6.02 -17.78 26.77
N VAL A 255 7.01 -16.88 26.91
CA VAL A 255 7.50 -16.06 25.81
C VAL A 255 9.00 -16.26 25.64
N GLU A 256 9.44 -16.61 24.44
CA GLU A 256 10.86 -16.71 24.09
C GLU A 256 11.21 -15.80 22.92
N PHE A 257 12.45 -15.32 22.90
CA PHE A 257 13.05 -14.61 21.77
C PHE A 257 14.18 -15.44 21.18
N VAL A 258 14.23 -15.54 19.83
CA VAL A 258 15.17 -16.41 19.12
C VAL A 258 15.89 -15.62 18.03
N VAL A 259 17.23 -15.67 18.00
CA VAL A 259 18.03 -15.06 16.93
C VAL A 259 18.70 -16.15 16.10
N GLY A 260 18.47 -16.13 14.78
CA GLY A 260 18.95 -17.19 13.89
C GLY A 260 18.22 -18.51 14.10
N SER A 261 18.96 -19.61 14.08
CA SER A 261 18.45 -20.95 14.41
C SER A 261 18.66 -21.35 15.88
N GLU A 262 19.30 -20.49 16.67
CA GLU A 262 19.63 -20.79 18.07
C GLU A 262 18.71 -20.01 19.02
N LYS A 263 18.25 -20.70 20.06
CA LYS A 263 17.52 -20.09 21.17
C LYS A 263 18.51 -19.27 22.00
N THR A 264 18.25 -17.98 22.18
CA THR A 264 19.02 -17.16 23.11
C THR A 264 18.53 -17.42 24.53
N ASP A 265 19.37 -18.07 25.37
CA ASP A 265 19.13 -18.21 26.79
C ASP A 265 19.41 -16.88 27.50
N PRO A 266 18.43 -16.27 28.18
CA PRO A 266 18.62 -14.99 28.87
C PRO A 266 19.71 -15.03 29.94
N THR A 267 20.02 -16.22 30.46
CA THR A 267 21.06 -16.39 31.51
C THR A 267 22.49 -16.42 30.96
N LEU A 268 22.67 -16.66 29.66
CA LEU A 268 23.98 -16.71 28.99
C LEU A 268 24.43 -15.38 28.39
N THR A 269 23.58 -14.37 28.34
CA THR A 269 23.86 -13.08 27.68
C THR A 269 24.57 -12.04 28.55
N ALA A 270 24.77 -12.32 29.86
CA ALA A 270 25.53 -11.44 30.75
C ALA A 270 27.05 -11.60 30.52
N GLY A 271 27.58 -10.93 29.46
CA GLY A 271 29.03 -10.80 29.31
C GLY A 271 29.65 -11.21 27.98
N ILE A 272 28.91 -11.87 27.07
CA ILE A 272 29.43 -12.20 25.75
C ILE A 272 28.79 -11.27 24.74
N LYS A 273 29.55 -10.32 24.19
CA LYS A 273 29.20 -9.66 22.91
C LYS A 273 29.23 -10.74 21.83
N SER A 274 28.14 -11.52 21.73
CA SER A 274 27.95 -12.44 20.62
C SER A 274 28.01 -11.61 19.33
N LEU A 275 28.80 -12.06 18.36
CA LEU A 275 28.79 -11.57 16.99
C LEU A 275 27.50 -12.09 16.33
N SER A 276 26.35 -11.74 16.89
CA SER A 276 25.06 -12.00 16.27
C SER A 276 24.99 -11.21 14.97
N PRO A 277 24.53 -11.81 13.87
CA PRO A 277 24.40 -11.08 12.62
C PRO A 277 23.51 -9.85 12.84
N GLN A 278 24.01 -8.66 12.48
CA GLN A 278 23.23 -7.44 12.57
C GLN A 278 22.22 -7.41 11.42
N TYR A 279 20.96 -7.24 11.75
CA TYR A 279 19.84 -7.22 10.80
C TYR A 279 19.27 -5.82 10.67
N TYR A 280 19.83 -5.01 9.76
CA TYR A 280 19.33 -3.67 9.49
C TYR A 280 18.23 -3.68 8.43
N ILE A 281 17.19 -2.88 8.67
CA ILE A 281 16.14 -2.55 7.68
C ILE A 281 15.93 -1.03 7.64
N LYS A 282 15.29 -0.54 6.57
CA LYS A 282 14.83 0.84 6.48
C LYS A 282 13.31 0.88 6.67
N ALA A 283 12.85 1.32 7.82
CA ALA A 283 11.41 1.40 8.14
C ALA A 283 11.15 2.44 9.25
N ASP A 284 9.89 2.76 9.46
CA ASP A 284 9.43 3.56 10.59
C ASP A 284 9.26 2.66 11.82
N ASN A 285 9.90 3.02 12.93
CA ASN A 285 9.88 2.29 14.19
C ASN A 285 8.45 2.00 14.69
N GLU A 286 7.56 3.02 14.63
CA GLU A 286 6.19 2.89 15.12
C GLU A 286 5.37 1.95 14.23
N ARG A 287 5.63 1.95 12.92
CA ARG A 287 4.95 1.03 12.00
C ARG A 287 5.39 -0.43 12.21
N ILE A 288 6.68 -0.66 12.44
CA ILE A 288 7.16 -2.01 12.77
C ILE A 288 6.61 -2.45 14.13
N ARG A 289 6.57 -1.56 15.13
CA ARG A 289 5.93 -1.81 16.43
C ARG A 289 4.46 -2.22 16.23
N GLU A 290 3.71 -1.50 15.43
CA GLU A 290 2.29 -1.77 15.14
C GLU A 290 2.11 -3.18 14.55
N VAL A 291 2.94 -3.59 13.59
CA VAL A 291 2.89 -4.92 12.99
C VAL A 291 3.21 -6.01 14.00
N VAL A 292 4.33 -5.90 14.71
CA VAL A 292 4.77 -6.92 15.67
C VAL A 292 3.78 -7.06 16.83
N THR A 293 3.30 -5.94 17.36
CA THR A 293 2.30 -5.95 18.46
C THR A 293 0.99 -6.59 18.01
N ASN A 294 0.48 -6.27 16.81
CA ASN A 294 -0.74 -6.88 16.28
C ASN A 294 -0.61 -8.40 16.13
N LEU A 295 0.52 -8.88 15.64
CA LEU A 295 0.75 -10.32 15.48
C LEU A 295 0.94 -11.00 16.84
N PHE A 296 1.66 -10.37 17.77
CA PHE A 296 1.86 -10.88 19.12
C PHE A 296 0.55 -10.93 19.91
N ASP A 297 -0.26 -9.86 19.84
CA ASP A 297 -1.59 -9.81 20.47
C ASP A 297 -2.50 -10.93 19.92
N ASN A 298 -2.42 -11.21 18.61
CA ASN A 298 -3.15 -12.34 18.03
C ASN A 298 -2.64 -13.68 18.61
N ALA A 299 -1.34 -13.87 18.74
CA ALA A 299 -0.76 -15.08 19.35
C ALA A 299 -1.24 -15.26 20.80
N VAL A 300 -1.21 -14.20 21.60
CA VAL A 300 -1.74 -14.21 22.98
C VAL A 300 -3.24 -14.51 22.99
N LYS A 301 -3.99 -13.91 22.11
CA LYS A 301 -5.44 -13.98 22.05
C LYS A 301 -5.94 -15.40 21.73
N TYR A 302 -5.30 -16.07 20.77
CA TYR A 302 -5.69 -17.38 20.26
C TYR A 302 -4.95 -18.55 20.88
N SER A 303 -4.13 -18.31 21.92
CA SER A 303 -3.47 -19.34 22.72
C SER A 303 -3.99 -19.30 24.16
N ASP A 304 -4.51 -20.42 24.65
CA ASP A 304 -4.97 -20.53 26.04
C ASP A 304 -3.82 -20.93 27.00
N LYS A 305 -2.86 -21.68 26.49
CA LYS A 305 -1.67 -22.16 27.22
C LYS A 305 -0.56 -22.48 26.21
N GLY A 306 0.65 -22.59 26.68
CA GLY A 306 1.80 -22.97 25.87
C GLY A 306 2.78 -21.81 25.70
N MET A 307 3.28 -21.58 24.50
CA MET A 307 4.41 -20.69 24.25
C MET A 307 4.21 -19.81 23.01
N ILE A 308 4.72 -18.58 23.10
CA ILE A 308 4.86 -17.67 21.99
C ILE A 308 6.36 -17.47 21.74
N SER A 309 6.81 -17.73 20.50
CA SER A 309 8.20 -17.53 20.11
C SER A 309 8.25 -16.36 19.11
N VAL A 310 8.97 -15.30 19.45
CA VAL A 310 9.33 -14.21 18.53
C VAL A 310 10.73 -14.48 18.03
N GLY A 311 10.94 -14.48 16.73
CA GLY A 311 12.25 -14.79 16.20
C GLY A 311 12.65 -13.93 15.02
N ILE A 312 13.97 -13.83 14.82
CA ILE A 312 14.58 -13.13 13.71
C ILE A 312 15.66 -13.99 13.05
N THR A 313 15.65 -14.03 11.75
CA THR A 313 16.69 -14.63 10.91
C THR A 313 16.86 -13.84 9.63
N GLY A 314 17.76 -14.21 8.77
CA GLY A 314 17.91 -13.55 7.48
C GLY A 314 19.13 -14.00 6.71
N ASN A 315 19.26 -13.45 5.50
CA ASN A 315 20.41 -13.60 4.62
C ASN A 315 20.91 -12.22 4.16
N ASP A 316 21.74 -12.17 3.13
CA ASP A 316 22.30 -10.90 2.62
C ASP A 316 21.26 -9.94 2.02
N LYS A 317 20.06 -10.42 1.67
CA LYS A 317 19.02 -9.64 0.98
C LYS A 317 17.79 -9.38 1.82
N ILE A 318 17.50 -10.25 2.77
CA ILE A 318 16.21 -10.29 3.48
C ILE A 318 16.46 -10.46 4.97
N VAL A 319 15.72 -9.71 5.77
CA VAL A 319 15.48 -9.96 7.20
C VAL A 319 14.12 -10.61 7.32
N GLN A 320 14.05 -11.77 7.96
CA GLN A 320 12.82 -12.48 8.27
C GLN A 320 12.53 -12.43 9.75
N ILE A 321 11.35 -11.98 10.10
CA ILE A 321 10.77 -11.98 11.43
C ILE A 321 9.68 -13.03 11.45
N TYR A 322 9.57 -13.79 12.55
CA TYR A 322 8.45 -14.69 12.75
C TYR A 322 7.88 -14.59 14.16
N ILE A 323 6.57 -14.79 14.25
CA ILE A 323 5.85 -14.91 15.52
C ILE A 323 5.08 -16.21 15.46
N LYS A 324 5.47 -17.14 16.34
CA LYS A 324 4.92 -18.48 16.42
C LYS A 324 4.14 -18.62 17.72
N ASP A 325 2.95 -19.20 17.62
CA ASP A 325 2.11 -19.59 18.75
C ASP A 325 1.84 -21.10 18.76
N THR A 326 1.46 -21.61 19.91
CA THR A 326 1.00 -22.98 20.10
C THR A 326 -0.51 -23.05 20.34
N GLY A 327 -1.24 -22.12 19.78
CA GLY A 327 -2.69 -21.98 19.95
C GLY A 327 -3.53 -22.93 19.09
N GLN A 328 -4.79 -22.54 18.90
CA GLN A 328 -5.78 -23.37 18.16
C GLN A 328 -5.48 -23.55 16.66
N GLY A 329 -4.51 -22.83 16.10
CA GLY A 329 -4.22 -22.86 14.66
C GLY A 329 -5.37 -22.37 13.79
N ILE A 330 -5.15 -22.43 12.47
CA ILE A 330 -6.06 -21.89 11.45
C ILE A 330 -6.34 -22.99 10.43
N ALA A 331 -7.61 -23.12 10.05
CA ALA A 331 -7.99 -24.08 9.01
C ALA A 331 -7.46 -23.65 7.63
N PRO A 332 -7.03 -24.58 6.76
CA PRO A 332 -6.47 -24.23 5.44
C PRO A 332 -7.39 -23.39 4.58
N VAL A 333 -8.70 -23.54 4.71
CA VAL A 333 -9.71 -22.77 3.97
C VAL A 333 -9.70 -21.27 4.34
N ASP A 334 -9.33 -20.92 5.57
CA ASP A 334 -9.32 -19.55 6.07
C ASP A 334 -8.02 -18.81 5.72
N ILE A 335 -6.91 -19.51 5.53
CA ILE A 335 -5.57 -18.92 5.31
C ILE A 335 -5.55 -17.90 4.17
N PRO A 336 -6.14 -18.14 2.98
CA PRO A 336 -6.13 -17.18 1.87
C PRO A 336 -6.87 -15.86 2.17
N HIS A 337 -7.75 -15.86 3.16
CA HIS A 337 -8.64 -14.74 3.48
C HIS A 337 -8.19 -13.91 4.68
N LEU A 338 -7.23 -14.39 5.48
CA LEU A 338 -6.82 -13.78 6.75
C LEU A 338 -6.38 -12.31 6.67
N PHE A 339 -5.79 -11.94 5.53
CA PHE A 339 -5.31 -10.58 5.29
C PHE A 339 -6.31 -9.70 4.55
N GLN A 340 -7.58 -10.16 4.40
CA GLN A 340 -8.66 -9.37 3.83
C GLN A 340 -9.31 -8.51 4.92
N LYS A 341 -9.88 -7.36 4.52
CA LYS A 341 -10.60 -6.46 5.42
C LYS A 341 -11.81 -7.14 6.04
N PHE A 342 -11.98 -6.93 7.34
CA PHE A 342 -13.11 -7.41 8.13
C PHE A 342 -13.25 -8.95 8.17
N TYR A 343 -12.27 -9.67 7.59
CA TYR A 343 -12.30 -11.11 7.63
C TYR A 343 -11.98 -11.64 9.02
N ARG A 344 -12.75 -12.59 9.48
CA ARG A 344 -12.59 -13.29 10.76
C ARG A 344 -12.93 -14.76 10.56
N VAL A 345 -12.15 -15.65 11.16
CA VAL A 345 -12.48 -17.08 11.19
C VAL A 345 -13.74 -17.26 12.03
N ASP A 346 -14.83 -17.73 11.42
CA ASP A 346 -16.12 -17.92 12.10
C ASP A 346 -16.18 -19.32 12.72
N SER A 347 -15.81 -19.41 14.00
CA SER A 347 -15.96 -20.63 14.79
C SER A 347 -16.68 -20.31 16.11
N SER A 348 -17.30 -21.32 16.71
CA SER A 348 -17.97 -21.17 18.00
C SER A 348 -17.03 -20.66 19.10
N SER A 349 -15.74 -21.03 19.02
CA SER A 349 -14.69 -20.60 19.96
C SER A 349 -14.19 -19.18 19.68
N THR A 350 -14.28 -18.67 18.45
CA THR A 350 -13.79 -17.32 18.10
C THR A 350 -14.86 -16.22 18.22
N ARG A 351 -16.15 -16.58 18.31
CA ARG A 351 -17.25 -15.58 18.46
C ARG A 351 -17.16 -14.77 19.74
N THR A 352 -16.66 -15.37 20.84
CA THR A 352 -16.45 -14.67 22.11
C THR A 352 -15.19 -13.82 22.14
N ILE A 353 -14.25 -14.07 21.21
CA ILE A 353 -12.99 -13.38 21.11
C ILE A 353 -13.17 -12.12 20.22
N GLY A 354 -13.27 -10.95 20.82
CA GLY A 354 -13.44 -9.67 20.11
C GLY A 354 -12.32 -9.37 19.12
N GLY A 355 -12.61 -8.61 18.06
CA GLY A 355 -11.62 -8.14 17.09
C GLY A 355 -12.27 -7.48 15.88
N THR A 356 -11.56 -6.55 15.25
CA THR A 356 -12.02 -5.71 14.14
C THR A 356 -11.98 -6.40 12.77
N GLY A 357 -11.10 -7.42 12.62
CA GLY A 357 -10.76 -8.00 11.32
C GLY A 357 -9.90 -7.08 10.45
N LEU A 358 -9.37 -5.98 11.01
CA LEU A 358 -8.53 -5.01 10.30
C LEU A 358 -7.04 -5.17 10.60
N GLY A 359 -6.67 -5.71 11.77
CA GLY A 359 -5.28 -5.76 12.22
C GLY A 359 -4.34 -6.46 11.24
N LEU A 360 -4.69 -7.66 10.74
CA LEU A 360 -3.86 -8.38 9.76
C LEU A 360 -3.82 -7.68 8.39
N PHE A 361 -4.92 -7.05 7.96
CA PHE A 361 -4.93 -6.24 6.75
C PHE A 361 -3.96 -5.05 6.88
N ILE A 362 -3.97 -4.35 8.02
CA ILE A 362 -3.06 -3.23 8.30
C ILE A 362 -1.61 -3.74 8.32
N CYS A 363 -1.33 -4.86 8.99
CA CYS A 363 -0.01 -5.48 8.97
C CYS A 363 0.50 -5.72 7.56
N ARG A 364 -0.35 -6.28 6.69
CA ARG A 364 -0.01 -6.51 5.29
C ARG A 364 0.31 -5.20 4.57
N LYS A 365 -0.50 -4.15 4.74
CA LYS A 365 -0.29 -2.86 4.10
C LYS A 365 0.99 -2.15 4.57
N ILE A 366 1.31 -2.24 5.86
CA ILE A 366 2.57 -1.71 6.40
C ILE A 366 3.77 -2.47 5.83
N VAL A 367 3.72 -3.80 5.78
CA VAL A 367 4.80 -4.62 5.24
C VAL A 367 5.00 -4.37 3.74
N GLU A 368 3.91 -4.25 2.96
CA GLU A 368 3.93 -3.89 1.54
C GLU A 368 4.55 -2.49 1.31
N LEU A 369 4.34 -1.52 2.21
CA LEU A 369 4.95 -0.17 2.15
C LEU A 369 6.49 -0.21 2.15
N TYR A 370 7.07 -1.23 2.80
CA TYR A 370 8.52 -1.45 2.86
C TYR A 370 8.99 -2.54 1.88
N GLU A 371 8.27 -2.77 0.80
CA GLU A 371 8.60 -3.78 -0.23
C GLU A 371 8.76 -5.20 0.35
N GLY A 372 8.12 -5.45 1.48
CA GLY A 372 8.17 -6.69 2.20
C GLY A 372 7.03 -7.65 1.82
N ARG A 373 7.04 -8.81 2.47
CA ARG A 373 6.00 -9.84 2.34
C ARG A 373 5.63 -10.40 3.71
N ILE A 374 4.33 -10.57 3.96
CA ILE A 374 3.77 -11.24 5.14
C ILE A 374 2.96 -12.46 4.72
N TRP A 375 3.08 -13.56 5.47
CA TRP A 375 2.26 -14.77 5.30
C TRP A 375 2.17 -15.54 6.60
N VAL A 376 1.40 -16.63 6.60
CA VAL A 376 1.20 -17.51 7.75
C VAL A 376 1.32 -18.97 7.32
N GLU A 377 1.90 -19.77 8.19
CA GLU A 377 1.86 -21.22 8.17
C GLU A 377 1.15 -21.68 9.43
N SER A 378 0.11 -22.51 9.27
CA SER A 378 -0.70 -22.93 10.40
C SER A 378 -1.27 -24.31 10.19
N VAL A 379 -1.39 -25.03 11.27
CA VAL A 379 -2.06 -26.33 11.33
C VAL A 379 -3.09 -26.26 12.45
N LYS A 380 -4.34 -26.56 12.14
CA LYS A 380 -5.42 -26.56 13.11
C LYS A 380 -5.03 -27.42 14.34
N ASP A 381 -5.29 -26.89 15.52
CA ASP A 381 -4.98 -27.46 16.84
C ASP A 381 -3.48 -27.66 17.13
N LYS A 382 -2.56 -27.07 16.33
CA LYS A 382 -1.12 -27.12 16.55
C LYS A 382 -0.46 -25.75 16.67
N GLY A 383 -1.21 -24.67 16.35
CA GLY A 383 -0.72 -23.30 16.37
C GLY A 383 -0.44 -22.72 14.99
N SER A 384 0.04 -21.48 14.98
CA SER A 384 0.33 -20.71 13.78
C SER A 384 1.73 -20.08 13.86
N THR A 385 2.31 -19.81 12.70
CA THR A 385 3.53 -19.02 12.58
C THR A 385 3.32 -17.97 11.51
N PHE A 386 3.35 -16.72 11.93
CA PHE A 386 3.31 -15.57 11.01
C PHE A 386 4.73 -15.17 10.67
N TYR A 387 4.99 -14.95 9.39
CA TYR A 387 6.30 -14.57 8.87
C TYR A 387 6.23 -13.22 8.18
N ILE A 388 7.26 -12.42 8.37
CA ILE A 388 7.47 -11.12 7.70
C ILE A 388 8.86 -11.14 7.09
N ASN A 389 8.95 -10.89 5.80
CA ASN A 389 10.22 -10.62 5.11
C ASN A 389 10.30 -9.14 4.76
N LEU A 390 11.43 -8.53 5.09
CA LEU A 390 11.75 -7.13 4.75
C LEU A 390 13.11 -7.06 4.05
N PRO A 391 13.31 -6.12 3.12
CA PRO A 391 14.61 -5.90 2.50
C PRO A 391 15.67 -5.55 3.55
N ARG A 392 16.82 -6.23 3.48
CA ARG A 392 17.94 -5.99 4.40
C ARG A 392 18.79 -4.83 3.90
N LEU A 393 19.15 -3.92 4.80
CA LEU A 393 20.19 -2.92 4.56
C LEU A 393 21.56 -3.50 4.87
N SER A 394 22.56 -3.09 4.07
CA SER A 394 23.95 -3.33 4.47
C SER A 394 24.31 -2.49 5.70
N PRO A 395 25.26 -2.94 6.54
CA PRO A 395 25.70 -2.14 7.69
C PRO A 395 26.25 -0.76 7.29
N GLN A 396 26.86 -0.66 6.09
CA GLN A 396 27.35 0.62 5.55
C GLN A 396 26.21 1.58 5.25
N SER A 397 25.18 1.12 4.51
CA SER A 397 24.01 1.93 4.19
C SER A 397 23.22 2.33 5.44
N ALA A 398 23.15 1.44 6.45
CA ALA A 398 22.52 1.75 7.72
C ALA A 398 23.25 2.90 8.46
N ASN A 399 24.57 2.81 8.54
CA ASN A 399 25.39 3.86 9.18
C ASN A 399 25.29 5.21 8.47
N GLU A 400 25.19 5.23 7.14
CA GLU A 400 24.96 6.46 6.36
C GLU A 400 23.62 7.13 6.68
N ILE A 401 22.57 6.35 6.90
CA ILE A 401 21.26 6.87 7.29
C ILE A 401 21.32 7.42 8.70
N ILE A 402 21.86 6.65 9.66
CA ILE A 402 21.98 7.04 11.07
C ILE A 402 22.82 8.32 11.23
N SER A 403 23.93 8.44 10.48
CA SER A 403 24.80 9.62 10.55
C SER A 403 24.14 10.90 10.01
N LYS A 404 23.19 10.80 9.10
CA LYS A 404 22.43 11.94 8.58
C LYS A 404 21.31 12.40 9.51
N GLU A 405 20.84 11.55 10.40
CA GLU A 405 19.77 11.82 11.37
C GLU A 405 20.29 12.47 12.67
N VAL A 406 21.59 12.33 12.96
CA VAL A 406 22.19 13.00 14.13
C VAL A 406 22.48 14.45 13.74
N PRO A 407 21.80 15.46 14.33
CA PRO A 407 22.16 16.86 14.12
C PRO A 407 23.61 17.06 14.57
N SER A 408 24.45 17.64 13.71
CA SER A 408 25.79 18.08 14.10
C SER A 408 25.65 19.10 15.23
N ILE A 409 25.87 18.67 16.47
CA ILE A 409 26.00 19.61 17.59
C ILE A 409 27.32 20.34 17.33
N ILE A 410 27.23 21.48 16.67
CA ILE A 410 28.34 22.41 16.55
C ILE A 410 28.52 23.01 17.94
N TYR A 411 29.50 22.54 18.68
CA TYR A 411 29.99 23.28 19.85
C TYR A 411 30.64 24.56 19.32
N PRO A 412 30.20 25.76 19.73
CA PRO A 412 30.95 26.96 19.42
C PRO A 412 32.33 26.84 20.08
N GLU A 413 33.39 26.91 19.28
CA GLU A 413 34.74 27.04 19.79
C GLU A 413 34.82 28.32 20.64
N THR A 414 35.18 28.14 21.92
CA THR A 414 35.45 29.20 22.89
C THR A 414 36.80 29.81 22.64
#